data_c10e7d3cd0fa36e6b84294da36b712cc
#
_entry.id   c10e7d3cd0fa36e6b84294da36b712cc
#
_cell.length_a   1.000
_cell.length_b   1.000
_cell.length_c   1.000
_cell.angle_alpha   90.00
_cell.angle_beta   90.00
_cell.angle_gamma   90.00
#
_symmetry.space_group_name_H-M   'P 1'
#
loop_
_entity.id
_entity.type
_entity.pdbx_description
1 polymer ?
#
loop_
_entity_poly.entity_id
_entity_poly.type
_entity_poly.pdbx_seq_one_letter_code
_entity_poly.pdbx_strand_id
1 'polypeptide(L)'
;MIDAESQYKGKYAAAQQYIAALRATVGPAYPIGLTSFPYVDYHATLPYSVFLAPGAAQANLPQVYWKDIGGTVDAVSGRTLAQNRIYGTAIAPLGQTYGSAPPEDIARFRALWAAYGSAGLSWWSWQHTTEPGWAALAAPVAPLALPPADPGWPALARGRKGDQVVRLQQHLKSFDPALAVNANFDAATDQALRNFQSARGLAVTGTTDALTWQAVLGLALQPVDWQSRK
;
A
#
# COMPACT_ATOMS: atom_id res chain seq x y z
N MET A 1 -10.70 -4.26 -12.28
CA MET A 1 -9.88 -4.46 -11.07
C MET A 1 -8.82 -5.50 -11.36
N ILE A 2 -7.58 -5.29 -10.91
CA ILE A 2 -6.51 -6.27 -10.97
C ILE A 2 -6.51 -6.99 -9.62
N ASP A 3 -6.55 -8.31 -9.64
CA ASP A 3 -6.38 -9.16 -8.46
C ASP A 3 -5.00 -9.85 -8.57
N ALA A 4 -3.99 -9.21 -7.95
CA ALA A 4 -2.61 -9.67 -8.06
C ALA A 4 -2.12 -10.18 -6.69
N GLU A 5 -1.82 -11.45 -6.65
CA GLU A 5 -1.43 -12.14 -5.41
C GLU A 5 -0.12 -12.92 -5.57
N SER A 6 -0.04 -14.09 -4.94
CA SER A 6 1.18 -14.90 -4.83
C SER A 6 1.85 -15.21 -6.17
N GLN A 7 1.08 -15.32 -7.25
CA GLN A 7 1.58 -15.58 -8.59
C GLN A 7 2.53 -14.50 -9.13
N TYR A 8 2.44 -13.27 -8.60
CA TYR A 8 3.32 -12.16 -9.01
C TYR A 8 4.52 -11.94 -8.09
N LYS A 9 4.67 -12.67 -6.99
CA LYS A 9 5.83 -12.51 -6.09
C LYS A 9 7.15 -12.66 -6.85
N GLY A 10 8.02 -11.63 -6.75
CA GLY A 10 9.31 -11.56 -7.43
C GLY A 10 9.25 -11.25 -8.93
N LYS A 11 8.07 -11.09 -9.52
CA LYS A 11 7.88 -10.97 -10.98
C LYS A 11 7.64 -9.53 -11.43
N TYR A 12 8.56 -8.62 -11.10
CA TYR A 12 8.45 -7.19 -11.44
C TYR A 12 8.32 -6.94 -12.94
N ALA A 13 9.14 -7.61 -13.77
CA ALA A 13 9.08 -7.47 -15.22
C ALA A 13 7.74 -7.97 -15.79
N ALA A 14 7.23 -9.11 -15.32
CA ALA A 14 5.92 -9.62 -15.75
C ALA A 14 4.78 -8.70 -15.33
N ALA A 15 4.83 -8.13 -14.12
CA ALA A 15 3.86 -7.14 -13.67
C ALA A 15 3.89 -5.89 -14.56
N GLN A 16 5.07 -5.41 -14.93
CA GLN A 16 5.22 -4.26 -15.84
C GLN A 16 4.67 -4.54 -17.23
N GLN A 17 4.94 -5.72 -17.79
CA GLN A 17 4.38 -6.16 -19.07
C GLN A 17 2.84 -6.25 -19.03
N TYR A 18 2.30 -6.82 -17.94
CA TYR A 18 0.85 -6.92 -17.75
C TYR A 18 0.19 -5.53 -17.73
N ILE A 19 0.74 -4.58 -16.94
CA ILE A 19 0.21 -3.21 -16.89
C ILE A 19 0.29 -2.54 -18.26
N ALA A 20 1.41 -2.68 -18.98
CA ALA A 20 1.57 -2.10 -20.31
C ALA A 20 0.54 -2.64 -21.30
N ALA A 21 0.35 -3.97 -21.34
CA ALA A 21 -0.65 -4.62 -22.20
C ALA A 21 -2.08 -4.20 -21.84
N LEU A 22 -2.40 -4.17 -20.54
CA LEU A 22 -3.72 -3.74 -20.05
C LEU A 22 -3.99 -2.29 -20.47
N ARG A 23 -3.04 -1.38 -20.26
CA ARG A 23 -3.18 0.03 -20.64
C ARG A 23 -3.29 0.26 -22.14
N ALA A 24 -2.55 -0.51 -22.93
CA ALA A 24 -2.67 -0.49 -24.40
C ALA A 24 -4.08 -0.89 -24.86
N THR A 25 -4.74 -1.80 -24.12
CA THR A 25 -6.08 -2.29 -24.46
C THR A 25 -7.18 -1.33 -24.01
N VAL A 26 -7.13 -0.85 -22.74
CA VAL A 26 -8.24 -0.08 -22.15
C VAL A 26 -8.02 1.43 -22.21
N GLY A 27 -6.83 1.88 -22.56
CA GLY A 27 -6.43 3.29 -22.59
C GLY A 27 -6.00 3.86 -21.23
N PRO A 28 -5.38 5.05 -21.24
CA PRO A 28 -4.80 5.65 -20.04
C PRO A 28 -5.84 6.16 -19.05
N ALA A 29 -7.02 6.57 -19.52
CA ALA A 29 -8.07 7.13 -18.69
C ALA A 29 -8.99 6.09 -18.02
N TYR A 30 -8.94 4.81 -18.45
CA TYR A 30 -9.79 3.78 -17.88
C TYR A 30 -9.43 3.53 -16.41
N PRO A 31 -10.40 3.59 -15.46
CA PRO A 31 -10.11 3.41 -14.04
C PRO A 31 -9.69 1.98 -13.72
N ILE A 32 -8.54 1.82 -13.11
CA ILE A 32 -8.00 0.52 -12.68
C ILE A 32 -7.72 0.59 -11.18
N GLY A 33 -8.18 -0.42 -10.43
CA GLY A 33 -7.80 -0.65 -9.04
C GLY A 33 -6.97 -1.92 -8.92
N LEU A 34 -6.01 -1.92 -8.01
CA LEU A 34 -5.28 -3.09 -7.55
C LEU A 34 -5.97 -3.63 -6.30
N THR A 35 -6.39 -4.89 -6.29
CA THR A 35 -6.66 -5.62 -5.04
C THR A 35 -5.54 -6.62 -4.79
N SER A 36 -5.11 -6.72 -3.54
CA SER A 36 -4.03 -7.61 -3.11
C SER A 36 -3.97 -7.71 -1.59
N PHE A 37 -2.96 -8.42 -1.10
CA PHE A 37 -2.72 -8.59 0.33
C PHE A 37 -2.59 -7.25 1.08
N PRO A 38 -3.14 -7.15 2.31
CA PRO A 38 -3.10 -5.91 3.08
C PRO A 38 -1.73 -5.61 3.67
N TYR A 39 -0.92 -6.65 3.97
CA TYR A 39 0.37 -6.53 4.63
C TYR A 39 1.53 -6.71 3.65
N VAL A 40 2.08 -5.60 3.21
CA VAL A 40 3.18 -5.59 2.24
C VAL A 40 4.43 -6.31 2.75
N ASP A 41 4.74 -6.19 4.05
CA ASP A 41 5.92 -6.83 4.65
C ASP A 41 5.85 -8.36 4.69
N TYR A 42 4.65 -8.95 4.78
CA TYR A 42 4.44 -10.40 4.67
C TYR A 42 4.53 -10.89 3.21
N HIS A 43 4.35 -9.99 2.28
CA HIS A 43 4.39 -10.25 0.85
C HIS A 43 5.42 -9.36 0.15
N ALA A 44 6.57 -9.20 0.80
CA ALA A 44 7.59 -8.20 0.48
C ALA A 44 8.11 -8.24 -0.97
N THR A 45 7.96 -9.35 -1.68
CA THR A 45 8.38 -9.49 -3.08
C THR A 45 7.26 -9.29 -4.10
N LEU A 46 6.02 -9.02 -3.65
CA LEU A 46 4.94 -8.64 -4.56
C LEU A 46 5.23 -7.23 -5.11
N PRO A 47 5.16 -7.01 -6.44
CA PRO A 47 5.56 -5.74 -7.05
C PRO A 47 4.48 -4.64 -6.94
N TYR A 48 4.10 -4.26 -5.71
CA TYR A 48 3.16 -3.15 -5.46
C TYR A 48 3.62 -1.86 -6.14
N SER A 49 4.92 -1.57 -6.09
CA SER A 49 5.52 -0.38 -6.72
C SER A 49 5.34 -0.34 -8.24
N VAL A 50 5.11 -1.48 -8.90
CA VAL A 50 4.78 -1.57 -10.32
C VAL A 50 3.28 -1.40 -10.56
N PHE A 51 2.46 -2.15 -9.82
CA PHE A 51 1.00 -2.07 -9.98
C PHE A 51 0.42 -0.70 -9.56
N LEU A 52 1.07 -0.02 -8.61
CA LEU A 52 0.68 1.30 -8.10
C LEU A 52 1.59 2.43 -8.62
N ALA A 53 2.32 2.18 -9.71
CA ALA A 53 3.10 3.22 -10.38
C ALA A 53 2.18 4.26 -11.05
N PRO A 54 2.66 5.49 -11.30
CA PRO A 54 1.95 6.46 -12.12
C PRO A 54 1.56 5.86 -13.47
N GLY A 55 0.29 6.00 -13.85
CA GLY A 55 -0.24 5.41 -15.08
C GLY A 55 -0.64 3.94 -14.97
N ALA A 56 -0.35 3.25 -13.88
CA ALA A 56 -0.83 1.90 -13.59
C ALA A 56 -2.22 1.95 -12.89
N ALA A 57 -2.39 1.35 -11.70
CA ALA A 57 -3.64 1.46 -10.97
C ALA A 57 -3.77 2.81 -10.25
N GLN A 58 -4.98 3.41 -10.29
CA GLN A 58 -5.30 4.68 -9.63
C GLN A 58 -5.81 4.49 -8.19
N ALA A 59 -6.21 3.28 -7.83
CA ALA A 59 -6.67 2.93 -6.49
C ALA A 59 -6.02 1.66 -5.99
N ASN A 60 -5.68 1.65 -4.71
CA ASN A 60 -5.22 0.46 -3.98
C ASN A 60 -6.36 -0.04 -3.08
N LEU A 61 -6.77 -1.29 -3.30
CA LEU A 61 -7.86 -1.96 -2.60
C LEU A 61 -7.31 -3.14 -1.78
N PRO A 62 -6.55 -2.90 -0.70
CA PRO A 62 -6.02 -3.99 0.11
C PRO A 62 -7.15 -4.83 0.72
N GLN A 63 -6.98 -6.16 0.73
CA GLN A 63 -7.94 -7.15 1.23
C GLN A 63 -7.88 -7.22 2.76
N VAL A 64 -8.59 -6.33 3.44
CA VAL A 64 -8.57 -6.21 4.90
C VAL A 64 -9.56 -7.20 5.52
N TYR A 65 -9.21 -8.49 5.50
CA TYR A 65 -10.03 -9.58 6.04
C TYR A 65 -9.62 -9.88 7.49
N TRP A 66 -10.06 -9.03 8.41
CA TRP A 66 -9.59 -9.02 9.81
C TRP A 66 -9.81 -10.33 10.55
N LYS A 67 -10.89 -11.07 10.28
CA LYS A 67 -11.14 -12.37 10.92
C LYS A 67 -10.16 -13.43 10.43
N ASP A 68 -9.89 -13.50 9.12
CA ASP A 68 -8.97 -14.47 8.54
C ASP A 68 -7.52 -14.17 8.94
N ILE A 69 -7.19 -12.89 9.07
CA ILE A 69 -5.88 -12.43 9.54
C ILE A 69 -5.72 -12.71 11.04
N GLY A 70 -6.83 -12.87 11.78
CA GLY A 70 -6.81 -13.14 13.21
C GLY A 70 -6.54 -11.90 14.07
N GLY A 71 -7.02 -10.73 13.64
CA GLY A 71 -6.87 -9.47 14.37
C GLY A 71 -8.17 -8.71 14.53
N THR A 72 -8.14 -7.62 15.30
CA THR A 72 -9.26 -6.68 15.39
C THR A 72 -9.32 -5.81 14.13
N VAL A 73 -10.49 -5.24 13.84
CA VAL A 73 -10.67 -4.28 12.75
C VAL A 73 -9.64 -3.16 12.83
N ASP A 74 -9.43 -2.60 14.01
CA ASP A 74 -8.50 -1.48 14.24
C ASP A 74 -7.04 -1.87 13.96
N ALA A 75 -6.59 -2.99 14.51
CA ALA A 75 -5.20 -3.43 14.36
C ALA A 75 -4.87 -3.77 12.89
N VAL A 76 -5.79 -4.50 12.22
CA VAL A 76 -5.58 -4.90 10.82
C VAL A 76 -5.66 -3.69 9.89
N SER A 77 -6.65 -2.82 10.08
CA SER A 77 -6.79 -1.60 9.28
C SER A 77 -5.62 -0.63 9.49
N GLY A 78 -5.23 -0.40 10.73
CA GLY A 78 -4.10 0.49 11.05
C GLY A 78 -2.80 0.00 10.40
N ARG A 79 -2.44 -1.29 10.57
CA ARG A 79 -1.26 -1.86 9.93
C ARG A 79 -1.34 -1.79 8.40
N THR A 80 -2.53 -2.05 7.83
CA THR A 80 -2.74 -1.93 6.38
C THR A 80 -2.47 -0.52 5.91
N LEU A 81 -3.04 0.50 6.56
CA LEU A 81 -2.80 1.90 6.20
C LEU A 81 -1.32 2.26 6.31
N ALA A 82 -0.68 1.93 7.45
CA ALA A 82 0.74 2.21 7.68
C ALA A 82 1.61 1.71 6.53
N GLN A 83 1.38 0.49 6.06
CA GLN A 83 2.22 -0.13 5.04
C GLN A 83 1.90 0.29 3.61
N ASN A 84 0.66 0.70 3.33
CA ASN A 84 0.22 1.00 1.97
C ASN A 84 0.30 2.50 1.63
N ARG A 85 0.29 3.40 2.62
CA ARG A 85 0.31 4.86 2.41
C ARG A 85 1.55 5.36 1.64
N ILE A 86 2.67 4.63 1.70
CA ILE A 86 3.91 4.99 1.01
C ILE A 86 3.81 4.93 -0.52
N TYR A 87 2.80 4.27 -1.06
CA TYR A 87 2.62 4.19 -2.52
C TYR A 87 1.96 5.45 -3.10
N GLY A 88 1.40 6.33 -2.25
CA GLY A 88 0.81 7.60 -2.69
C GLY A 88 -0.43 7.45 -3.57
N THR A 89 -1.02 6.26 -3.60
CA THR A 89 -2.23 5.94 -4.37
C THR A 89 -3.44 5.99 -3.44
N ALA A 90 -4.59 6.44 -3.94
CA ALA A 90 -5.85 6.44 -3.20
C ALA A 90 -6.14 5.04 -2.63
N ILE A 91 -6.43 4.95 -1.34
CA ILE A 91 -6.71 3.68 -0.67
C ILE A 91 -8.22 3.54 -0.52
N ALA A 92 -8.76 2.42 -1.05
CA ALA A 92 -10.17 2.04 -0.97
C ALA A 92 -10.26 0.56 -0.56
N PRO A 93 -10.10 0.22 0.72
CA PRO A 93 -9.91 -1.15 1.16
C PRO A 93 -11.12 -2.04 0.91
N LEU A 94 -10.83 -3.33 0.74
CA LEU A 94 -11.82 -4.39 0.62
C LEU A 94 -12.07 -5.01 2.00
N GLY A 95 -13.25 -4.78 2.55
CA GLY A 95 -13.66 -5.29 3.85
C GLY A 95 -14.27 -6.69 3.77
N GLN A 96 -14.37 -7.35 4.92
CA GLN A 96 -14.90 -8.71 5.06
C GLN A 96 -16.37 -8.69 5.48
N THR A 97 -17.22 -9.43 4.75
CA THR A 97 -18.63 -9.69 5.15
C THR A 97 -18.96 -11.18 5.22
N TYR A 98 -18.04 -12.04 4.79
CA TYR A 98 -18.14 -13.50 4.90
C TYR A 98 -17.61 -14.00 6.25
N GLY A 99 -17.72 -15.32 6.47
CA GLY A 99 -17.22 -15.94 7.69
C GLY A 99 -17.93 -15.46 8.96
N SER A 100 -19.20 -15.05 8.84
CA SER A 100 -19.97 -14.47 9.95
C SER A 100 -19.28 -13.27 10.61
N ALA A 101 -18.79 -12.32 9.78
CA ALA A 101 -18.24 -11.07 10.29
C ALA A 101 -19.31 -10.36 11.14
N PRO A 102 -19.00 -9.99 12.41
CA PRO A 102 -19.96 -9.31 13.27
C PRO A 102 -20.43 -7.98 12.67
N PRO A 103 -21.74 -7.64 12.76
CA PRO A 103 -22.24 -6.37 12.24
C PRO A 103 -21.54 -5.14 12.83
N GLU A 104 -21.17 -5.21 14.12
CA GLU A 104 -20.40 -4.18 14.81
C GLU A 104 -18.99 -3.99 14.23
N ASP A 105 -18.34 -5.05 13.79
CA ASP A 105 -17.04 -4.97 13.11
C ASP A 105 -17.18 -4.31 11.73
N ILE A 106 -18.24 -4.63 10.98
CA ILE A 106 -18.56 -4.00 9.69
C ILE A 106 -18.76 -2.49 9.89
N ALA A 107 -19.57 -2.11 10.89
CA ALA A 107 -19.81 -0.71 11.23
C ALA A 107 -18.50 -0.01 11.67
N ARG A 108 -17.68 -0.67 12.50
CA ARG A 108 -16.39 -0.17 12.96
C ARG A 108 -15.41 0.05 11.79
N PHE A 109 -15.32 -0.91 10.87
CA PHE A 109 -14.49 -0.80 9.67
C PHE A 109 -14.88 0.41 8.82
N ARG A 110 -16.17 0.61 8.60
CA ARG A 110 -16.68 1.76 7.84
C ARG A 110 -16.31 3.09 8.49
N ALA A 111 -16.55 3.20 9.80
CA ALA A 111 -16.23 4.42 10.55
C ALA A 111 -14.73 4.72 10.59
N LEU A 112 -13.91 3.67 10.80
CA LEU A 112 -12.45 3.80 10.88
C LEU A 112 -11.84 4.25 9.55
N TRP A 113 -12.23 3.62 8.44
CA TRP A 113 -11.70 3.99 7.13
C TRP A 113 -12.23 5.34 6.62
N ALA A 114 -13.44 5.74 7.01
CA ALA A 114 -13.91 7.11 6.79
C ALA A 114 -13.02 8.12 7.54
N ALA A 115 -12.66 7.83 8.80
CA ALA A 115 -11.77 8.68 9.59
C ALA A 115 -10.33 8.71 9.06
N TYR A 116 -9.86 7.64 8.43
CA TYR A 116 -8.56 7.60 7.73
C TYR A 116 -8.56 8.30 6.37
N GLY A 117 -9.72 8.77 5.89
CA GLY A 117 -9.83 9.46 4.61
C GLY A 117 -9.73 8.51 3.40
N SER A 118 -10.27 7.29 3.52
CA SER A 118 -10.31 6.37 2.39
C SER A 118 -11.10 6.92 1.21
N ALA A 119 -10.69 6.59 -0.01
CA ALA A 119 -11.36 7.01 -1.23
C ALA A 119 -12.69 6.27 -1.47
N GLY A 120 -12.94 5.22 -0.73
CA GLY A 120 -14.15 4.39 -0.81
C GLY A 120 -13.94 3.07 -0.08
N LEU A 121 -14.96 2.22 -0.13
CA LEU A 121 -14.92 0.87 0.44
C LEU A 121 -15.55 -0.11 -0.54
N SER A 122 -15.06 -1.35 -0.52
CA SER A 122 -15.70 -2.48 -1.17
C SER A 122 -15.72 -3.68 -0.22
N TRP A 123 -16.48 -4.73 -0.58
CA TRP A 123 -16.79 -5.79 0.36
C TRP A 123 -16.68 -7.16 -0.30
N TRP A 124 -16.07 -8.09 0.38
CA TRP A 124 -16.02 -9.50 0.03
C TRP A 124 -16.70 -10.33 1.13
N SER A 125 -17.76 -11.04 0.83
CA SER A 125 -18.40 -11.16 -0.47
C SER A 125 -19.91 -11.03 -0.35
N TRP A 126 -20.56 -10.53 -1.37
CA TRP A 126 -22.03 -10.43 -1.45
C TRP A 126 -22.72 -11.74 -1.07
N GLN A 127 -22.33 -12.86 -1.69
CA GLN A 127 -23.02 -14.15 -1.55
C GLN A 127 -23.04 -14.69 -0.12
N HIS A 128 -22.13 -14.22 0.72
CA HIS A 128 -21.94 -14.71 2.09
C HIS A 128 -22.26 -13.64 3.14
N THR A 129 -22.78 -12.49 2.72
CA THR A 129 -23.20 -11.43 3.64
C THR A 129 -24.55 -11.83 4.27
N THR A 130 -24.59 -11.84 5.59
CA THR A 130 -25.81 -12.16 6.36
C THR A 130 -26.77 -10.96 6.39
N GLU A 131 -28.06 -11.19 6.73
CA GLU A 131 -29.03 -10.09 6.92
C GLU A 131 -28.55 -9.02 7.90
N PRO A 132 -27.99 -9.35 9.10
CA PRO A 132 -27.43 -8.34 9.99
C PRO A 132 -26.22 -7.61 9.37
N GLY A 133 -25.42 -8.31 8.55
CA GLY A 133 -24.32 -7.70 7.78
C GLY A 133 -24.85 -6.67 6.76
N TRP A 134 -25.89 -7.01 6.02
CA TRP A 134 -26.54 -6.07 5.11
C TRP A 134 -27.11 -4.86 5.83
N ALA A 135 -27.74 -5.06 6.99
CA ALA A 135 -28.24 -3.96 7.82
C ALA A 135 -27.08 -3.02 8.26
N ALA A 136 -25.93 -3.60 8.66
CA ALA A 136 -24.76 -2.82 9.03
C ALA A 136 -24.16 -2.05 7.85
N LEU A 137 -24.20 -2.62 6.65
CA LEU A 137 -23.75 -1.93 5.42
C LEU A 137 -24.70 -0.80 5.00
N ALA A 138 -25.99 -0.97 5.19
CA ALA A 138 -27.02 0.03 4.83
C ALA A 138 -27.13 1.18 5.84
N ALA A 139 -26.72 0.94 7.10
CA ALA A 139 -26.79 1.95 8.15
C ALA A 139 -25.94 3.20 7.83
N PRO A 140 -26.29 4.40 8.30
CA PRO A 140 -25.41 5.54 8.25
C PRO A 140 -24.07 5.27 8.92
N VAL A 141 -22.97 5.83 8.37
CA VAL A 141 -21.66 5.73 9.02
C VAL A 141 -21.64 6.63 10.24
N ALA A 142 -21.60 6.05 11.43
CA ALA A 142 -21.42 6.81 12.65
C ALA A 142 -19.97 7.31 12.76
N PRO A 143 -19.75 8.62 13.01
CA PRO A 143 -18.39 9.13 13.24
C PRO A 143 -17.78 8.50 14.49
N LEU A 144 -16.46 8.35 14.50
CA LEU A 144 -15.75 7.92 15.70
C LEU A 144 -15.83 8.99 16.79
N ALA A 145 -15.99 8.59 18.04
CA ALA A 145 -15.99 9.52 19.19
C ALA A 145 -14.66 10.28 19.33
N LEU A 146 -13.55 9.64 18.95
CA LEU A 146 -12.22 10.23 18.89
C LEU A 146 -11.56 9.85 17.54
N PRO A 147 -10.73 10.73 16.97
CA PRO A 147 -9.93 10.36 15.80
C PRO A 147 -9.08 9.12 16.10
N PRO A 148 -8.91 8.20 15.15
CA PRO A 148 -8.00 7.08 15.34
C PRO A 148 -6.56 7.57 15.46
N ALA A 149 -5.74 6.88 16.25
CA ALA A 149 -4.31 7.15 16.30
C ALA A 149 -3.68 6.97 14.91
N ASP A 150 -2.66 7.78 14.58
CA ASP A 150 -1.88 7.53 13.36
C ASP A 150 -1.21 6.15 13.48
N PRO A 151 -1.47 5.23 12.56
CA PRO A 151 -0.90 3.88 12.62
C PRO A 151 0.60 3.84 12.30
N GLY A 152 1.21 4.98 12.01
CA GLY A 152 2.63 5.11 11.72
C GLY A 152 2.99 4.84 10.26
N TRP A 153 4.27 4.55 10.04
CA TRP A 153 4.90 4.37 8.74
C TRP A 153 5.86 3.18 8.78
N PRO A 154 6.18 2.54 7.64
CA PRO A 154 7.12 1.43 7.64
C PRO A 154 8.52 1.89 8.08
N ALA A 155 9.07 1.25 9.08
CA ALA A 155 10.46 1.47 9.49
C ALA A 155 11.39 0.60 8.64
N LEU A 156 12.09 1.22 7.70
CA LEU A 156 13.08 0.57 6.83
C LEU A 156 14.48 1.00 7.24
N ALA A 157 15.38 0.02 7.33
CA ALA A 157 16.78 0.22 7.66
C ALA A 157 17.63 -0.80 6.91
N ARG A 158 18.95 -0.66 7.00
CA ARG A 158 19.91 -1.57 6.38
C ARG A 158 19.60 -3.04 6.70
N GLY A 159 19.59 -3.87 5.67
CA GLY A 159 19.24 -5.29 5.72
C GLY A 159 17.78 -5.60 5.35
N ARG A 160 16.89 -4.62 5.33
CA ARG A 160 15.52 -4.82 4.83
C ARG A 160 15.51 -5.07 3.33
N LYS A 161 14.55 -5.87 2.87
CA LYS A 161 14.37 -6.22 1.45
C LYS A 161 12.90 -6.12 1.05
N GLY A 162 12.68 -6.00 -0.25
CA GLY A 162 11.36 -6.11 -0.84
C GLY A 162 10.81 -4.80 -1.40
N ASP A 163 9.54 -4.78 -1.71
CA ASP A 163 8.91 -3.74 -2.52
C ASP A 163 8.83 -2.37 -1.82
N GLN A 164 8.72 -2.35 -0.49
CA GLN A 164 8.81 -1.09 0.26
C GLN A 164 10.20 -0.43 0.11
N VAL A 165 11.26 -1.25 0.01
CA VAL A 165 12.61 -0.74 -0.28
C VAL A 165 12.70 -0.25 -1.73
N VAL A 166 12.08 -0.96 -2.69
CA VAL A 166 11.95 -0.47 -4.07
C VAL A 166 11.34 0.92 -4.08
N ARG A 167 10.21 1.10 -3.38
CA ARG A 167 9.51 2.39 -3.33
C ARG A 167 10.39 3.51 -2.76
N LEU A 168 11.10 3.23 -1.66
CA LEU A 168 12.05 4.16 -1.07
C LEU A 168 13.16 4.54 -2.08
N GLN A 169 13.78 3.54 -2.70
CA GLN A 169 14.86 3.73 -3.67
C GLN A 169 14.40 4.52 -4.91
N GLN A 170 13.17 4.29 -5.39
CA GLN A 170 12.61 5.05 -6.52
C GLN A 170 12.51 6.55 -6.21
N HIS A 171 12.11 6.92 -5.00
CA HIS A 171 12.08 8.32 -4.59
C HIS A 171 13.49 8.88 -4.37
N LEU A 172 14.34 8.15 -3.60
CA LEU A 172 15.71 8.60 -3.33
C LEU A 172 16.55 8.76 -4.59
N LYS A 173 16.28 7.99 -5.66
CA LYS A 173 16.96 8.13 -6.95
C LYS A 173 16.76 9.51 -7.59
N SER A 174 15.73 10.24 -7.23
CA SER A 174 15.56 11.66 -7.63
C SER A 174 16.54 12.59 -6.94
N PHE A 175 17.00 12.22 -5.75
CA PHE A 175 18.00 12.95 -4.96
C PHE A 175 19.43 12.46 -5.27
N ASP A 176 19.60 11.14 -5.42
CA ASP A 176 20.86 10.48 -5.81
C ASP A 176 20.64 9.66 -7.08
N PRO A 177 20.88 10.23 -8.28
CA PRO A 177 20.65 9.53 -9.55
C PRO A 177 21.48 8.25 -9.75
N ALA A 178 22.61 8.11 -9.04
CA ALA A 178 23.45 6.91 -9.09
C ALA A 178 22.88 5.72 -8.29
N LEU A 179 21.92 5.98 -7.39
CA LEU A 179 21.33 4.94 -6.56
C LEU A 179 20.64 3.87 -7.41
N ALA A 180 21.03 2.61 -7.19
CA ALA A 180 20.36 1.48 -7.81
C ALA A 180 19.03 1.17 -7.11
N VAL A 181 17.97 0.89 -7.89
CA VAL A 181 16.70 0.38 -7.35
C VAL A 181 16.74 -1.14 -7.43
N ASN A 182 17.11 -1.84 -6.37
CA ASN A 182 17.42 -3.27 -6.35
C ASN A 182 16.66 -4.09 -5.30
N ALA A 183 15.67 -3.47 -4.64
CA ALA A 183 14.88 -4.07 -3.57
C ALA A 183 15.68 -4.48 -2.32
N ASN A 184 16.95 -4.10 -2.20
CA ASN A 184 17.78 -4.36 -1.03
C ASN A 184 18.17 -3.05 -0.37
N PHE A 185 17.89 -2.89 0.91
CA PHE A 185 18.39 -1.78 1.69
C PHE A 185 19.85 -2.09 2.06
N ASP A 186 20.73 -1.88 1.10
CA ASP A 186 22.17 -2.10 1.19
C ASP A 186 22.92 -0.86 1.72
N ALA A 187 24.24 -0.90 1.72
CA ALA A 187 25.06 0.21 2.19
C ALA A 187 24.88 1.47 1.34
N ALA A 188 24.66 1.34 0.02
CA ALA A 188 24.43 2.47 -0.86
C ALA A 188 23.07 3.14 -0.54
N THR A 189 22.03 2.36 -0.29
CA THR A 189 20.72 2.86 0.12
C THR A 189 20.79 3.55 1.49
N ASP A 190 21.51 2.98 2.47
CA ASP A 190 21.72 3.61 3.79
C ASP A 190 22.42 4.95 3.65
N GLN A 191 23.49 5.01 2.85
CA GLN A 191 24.23 6.26 2.63
C GLN A 191 23.38 7.33 1.92
N ALA A 192 22.62 6.94 0.89
CA ALA A 192 21.72 7.84 0.19
C ALA A 192 20.64 8.40 1.12
N LEU A 193 20.06 7.54 1.99
CA LEU A 193 19.06 7.97 2.97
C LEU A 193 19.66 8.95 4.00
N ARG A 194 20.84 8.66 4.55
CA ARG A 194 21.54 9.56 5.49
C ARG A 194 21.87 10.90 4.88
N ASN A 195 22.35 10.91 3.65
CA ASN A 195 22.63 12.14 2.91
C ASN A 195 21.35 12.95 2.69
N PHE A 196 20.25 12.27 2.34
CA PHE A 196 18.94 12.89 2.18
C PHE A 196 18.43 13.48 3.51
N GLN A 197 18.49 12.72 4.59
CA GLN A 197 18.09 13.18 5.94
C GLN A 197 18.87 14.43 6.35
N SER A 198 20.20 14.42 6.17
CA SER A 198 21.06 15.57 6.43
C SER A 198 20.68 16.79 5.57
N ALA A 199 20.49 16.59 4.27
CA ALA A 199 20.13 17.68 3.34
C ALA A 199 18.74 18.28 3.64
N ARG A 200 17.87 17.55 4.32
CA ARG A 200 16.52 17.99 4.75
C ARG A 200 16.46 18.46 6.19
N GLY A 201 17.56 18.50 6.92
CA GLY A 201 17.59 18.87 8.32
C GLY A 201 16.87 17.88 9.25
N LEU A 202 16.76 16.63 8.82
CA LEU A 202 16.16 15.53 9.60
C LEU A 202 17.23 14.85 10.47
N ALA A 203 16.79 14.08 11.47
CA ALA A 203 17.68 13.22 12.24
C ALA A 203 18.35 12.20 11.31
N VAL A 204 19.69 12.15 11.29
CA VAL A 204 20.49 11.29 10.39
C VAL A 204 20.60 9.89 10.99
N THR A 205 19.52 9.14 10.93
CA THR A 205 19.42 7.80 11.53
C THR A 205 19.74 6.65 10.59
N GLY A 206 19.58 6.86 9.26
CA GLY A 206 19.62 5.78 8.27
C GLY A 206 18.40 4.85 8.36
N THR A 207 17.36 5.28 9.07
CA THR A 207 16.09 4.56 9.20
C THR A 207 14.94 5.49 8.77
N THR A 208 13.92 4.94 8.11
CA THR A 208 12.74 5.71 7.76
C THR A 208 11.79 5.80 8.95
N ASP A 209 11.42 7.01 9.31
CA ASP A 209 10.33 7.37 10.23
C ASP A 209 9.26 8.19 9.51
N ALA A 210 8.29 8.71 10.25
CA ALA A 210 7.21 9.51 9.68
C ALA A 210 7.72 10.75 8.94
N LEU A 211 8.64 11.51 9.53
CA LEU A 211 9.20 12.73 8.94
C LEU A 211 10.04 12.41 7.70
N THR A 212 10.82 11.35 7.78
CA THR A 212 11.62 10.86 6.65
C THR A 212 10.72 10.46 5.48
N TRP A 213 9.65 9.67 5.73
CA TRP A 213 8.72 9.29 4.67
C TRP A 213 8.00 10.48 4.06
N GLN A 214 7.50 11.42 4.87
CA GLN A 214 6.84 12.63 4.37
C GLN A 214 7.77 13.44 3.47
N ALA A 215 9.04 13.58 3.84
CA ALA A 215 10.03 14.26 3.03
C ALA A 215 10.39 13.49 1.75
N VAL A 216 10.55 12.17 1.83
CA VAL A 216 10.86 11.29 0.69
C VAL A 216 9.74 11.29 -0.34
N LEU A 217 8.48 11.20 0.10
CA LEU A 217 7.31 11.22 -0.79
C LEU A 217 7.13 12.56 -1.51
N GLY A 218 7.76 13.63 -1.03
CA GLY A 218 7.85 14.91 -1.76
C GLY A 218 8.83 14.91 -2.93
N LEU A 219 9.69 13.90 -3.06
CA LEU A 219 10.56 13.73 -4.23
C LEU A 219 9.79 13.11 -5.41
N ALA A 220 10.21 13.44 -6.63
CA ALA A 220 9.67 12.79 -7.81
C ALA A 220 9.95 11.28 -7.79
N LEU A 221 8.94 10.47 -8.13
CA LEU A 221 9.12 9.03 -8.26
C LEU A 221 9.85 8.71 -9.56
N GLN A 222 10.99 8.06 -9.48
CA GLN A 222 11.75 7.65 -10.65
C GLN A 222 11.24 6.31 -11.18
N PRO A 223 10.87 6.24 -12.48
CA PRO A 223 10.44 4.99 -13.09
C PRO A 223 11.61 3.99 -13.15
N VAL A 224 11.26 2.71 -13.15
CA VAL A 224 12.20 1.61 -13.30
C VAL A 224 11.77 0.75 -14.49
N ASP A 225 12.67 0.54 -15.44
CA ASP A 225 12.47 -0.46 -16.48
C ASP A 225 12.91 -1.83 -15.94
N TRP A 226 11.94 -2.62 -15.52
CA TRP A 226 12.18 -3.96 -15.01
C TRP A 226 12.44 -4.99 -16.12
N GLN A 227 12.09 -4.69 -17.37
CA GLN A 227 12.31 -5.59 -18.50
C GLN A 227 13.75 -5.59 -18.98
N SER A 228 14.46 -4.48 -18.82
CA SER A 228 15.88 -4.36 -19.19
C SER A 228 16.82 -5.00 -18.15
N ARG A 229 16.31 -5.45 -17.03
CA ARG A 229 17.10 -6.04 -15.93
C ARG A 229 17.21 -7.56 -16.12
N LYS A 230 18.42 -8.03 -16.30
CA LYS A 230 18.78 -9.47 -16.35
C LYS A 230 19.05 -10.01 -14.95
#